data_77e89a26649fda029d41de15c1a1f216
#
_entry.id   77e89a26649fda029d41de15c1a1f216
#
_cell.length_a   1.000
_cell.length_b   1.000
_cell.length_c   1.000
_cell.angle_alpha   90.00
_cell.angle_beta   90.00
_cell.angle_gamma   90.00
#
_symmetry.space_group_name_H-M   'P 1'
#
loop_
_entity.id
_entity.type
_entity.pdbx_description
1 polymer ?
#
loop_
_entity_poly.entity_id
_entity_poly.type
_entity_poly.pdbx_seq_one_letter_code
_entity_poly.pdbx_strand_id
1 'polypeptide(L)' 'MTPEEQQEVRRLIDAHEHTLQVCRACAETTRDLAWEVKRGHVPPAESLAATLAEVERVLEDIGKVEVAIAEMKAALW' A
#
# COMPACT_ATOMS: atom_id res chain seq x y z
N MET A 1 12.29 20.89 17.32
CA MET A 1 11.63 21.14 16.01
C MET A 1 10.80 22.40 16.12
N THR A 2 10.94 23.32 15.18
CA THR A 2 10.14 24.55 15.16
C THR A 2 8.70 24.22 14.72
N PRO A 3 7.72 25.11 15.04
CA PRO A 3 6.36 24.92 14.56
C PRO A 3 6.26 24.84 13.04
N GLU A 4 7.09 25.57 12.32
CA GLU A 4 7.11 25.55 10.86
C GLU A 4 7.63 24.22 10.31
N GLU A 5 8.68 23.67 10.91
CA GLU A 5 9.21 22.35 10.56
C GLU A 5 8.20 21.25 10.86
N GLN A 6 7.53 21.34 12.00
CA GLN A 6 6.50 20.40 12.40
C GLN A 6 5.34 20.38 11.40
N GLN A 7 4.92 21.56 10.94
CA GLN A 7 3.85 21.67 9.95
C GLN A 7 4.27 21.08 8.59
N GLU A 8 5.52 21.29 8.20
CA GLU A 8 6.05 20.71 6.97
C GLU A 8 6.06 19.18 7.04
N VAL A 9 6.48 18.61 8.16
CA VAL A 9 6.49 17.16 8.37
C VAL A 9 5.06 16.61 8.33
N ARG A 10 4.09 17.30 8.94
CA ARG A 10 2.68 16.88 8.86
C ARG A 10 2.18 16.85 7.43
N ARG A 11 2.51 17.87 6.65
CA ARG A 11 2.12 17.93 5.25
C ARG A 11 2.68 16.77 4.45
N LEU A 12 3.96 16.42 4.69
CA LEU A 12 4.61 15.31 4.02
C LEU A 12 3.98 13.97 4.42
N ILE A 13 3.65 13.81 5.70
CA ILE A 13 2.96 12.60 6.19
C ILE A 13 1.59 12.44 5.51
N ASP A 14 0.82 13.52 5.44
CA ASP A 14 -0.49 13.49 4.78
C ASP A 14 -0.39 13.11 3.31
N ALA A 15 0.61 13.64 2.60
CA ALA A 15 0.87 13.31 1.21
C ALA A 15 1.23 11.83 1.04
N HIS A 16 2.06 11.31 1.92
CA HIS A 16 2.44 9.89 1.89
C HIS A 16 1.25 8.98 2.20
N GLU A 17 0.42 9.34 3.16
CA GLU A 17 -0.80 8.58 3.45
C GLU A 17 -1.72 8.50 2.24
N HIS A 18 -1.90 9.61 1.54
CA HIS A 18 -2.71 9.64 0.33
C HIS A 18 -2.11 8.72 -0.75
N THR A 19 -0.80 8.79 -0.95
CA THR A 19 -0.10 7.92 -1.91
C THR A 19 -0.28 6.45 -1.56
N LEU A 20 -0.16 6.11 -0.27
CA LEU A 20 -0.35 4.73 0.18
C LEU A 20 -1.78 4.23 -0.04
N GLN A 21 -2.78 5.09 0.16
CA GLN A 21 -4.17 4.73 -0.12
C GLN A 21 -4.37 4.40 -1.58
N VAL A 22 -3.80 5.19 -2.49
CA VAL A 22 -3.86 4.94 -3.93
C VAL A 22 -3.14 3.64 -4.28
N CYS A 23 -1.95 3.42 -3.73
CA CYS A 23 -1.20 2.18 -3.95
C CYS A 23 -1.96 0.95 -3.45
N ARG A 24 -2.58 1.04 -2.28
CA ARG A 24 -3.41 -0.04 -1.74
C ARG A 24 -4.57 -0.36 -2.67
N ALA A 25 -5.30 0.65 -3.12
CA ALA A 25 -6.42 0.47 -4.03
C ALA A 25 -5.99 -0.20 -5.33
N CYS A 26 -4.87 0.23 -5.91
CA CYS A 26 -4.32 -0.38 -7.12
C CYS A 26 -3.91 -1.84 -6.88
N ALA A 27 -3.24 -2.11 -5.78
CA ALA A 27 -2.80 -3.46 -5.45
C ALA A 27 -4.00 -4.40 -5.20
N GLU A 28 -5.03 -3.93 -4.50
CA GLU A 28 -6.25 -4.70 -4.27
C GLU A 28 -6.98 -5.01 -5.58
N THR A 29 -7.09 -4.03 -6.46
CA THR A 29 -7.70 -4.21 -7.77
C THR A 29 -6.93 -5.24 -8.59
N THR A 30 -5.61 -5.16 -8.60
CA THR A 30 -4.76 -6.11 -9.30
C THR A 30 -4.92 -7.52 -8.74
N ARG A 31 -4.96 -7.64 -7.42
CA ARG A 31 -5.19 -8.92 -6.75
C ARG A 31 -6.53 -9.52 -7.18
N ASP A 32 -7.59 -8.72 -7.14
CA ASP A 32 -8.93 -9.19 -7.47
C ASP A 32 -9.03 -9.62 -8.93
N LEU A 33 -8.42 -8.86 -9.84
CA LEU A 33 -8.36 -9.22 -11.25
C LEU A 33 -7.59 -10.52 -11.47
N ALA A 34 -6.47 -10.71 -10.78
CA ALA A 34 -5.68 -11.93 -10.89
C ALA A 34 -6.45 -13.14 -10.38
N TRP A 35 -7.21 -12.99 -9.29
CA TRP A 35 -8.08 -14.05 -8.79
C TRP A 35 -9.19 -14.40 -9.77
N GLU A 36 -9.81 -13.39 -10.42
CA GLU A 36 -10.84 -13.61 -11.44
C GLU A 36 -10.29 -14.42 -12.61
N VAL A 37 -9.11 -14.05 -13.11
CA VAL A 37 -8.47 -14.75 -14.22
C VAL A 37 -8.11 -16.18 -13.81
N LYS A 38 -7.60 -16.37 -12.60
CA LYS A 38 -7.26 -17.70 -12.09
C LYS A 38 -8.49 -18.61 -12.00
N ARG A 39 -9.62 -18.08 -11.54
CA ARG A 39 -10.89 -18.82 -11.48
C ARG A 39 -11.39 -19.21 -12.85
N GLY A 40 -11.15 -18.37 -13.85
CA GLY A 40 -11.52 -18.65 -15.23
C GLY A 40 -10.61 -19.66 -15.94
N HIS A 41 -9.60 -20.18 -15.27
CA HIS A 41 -8.62 -21.14 -15.79
C HIS A 41 -7.88 -20.64 -17.03
N VAL A 42 -7.53 -19.36 -17.03
CA VAL A 42 -6.76 -18.75 -18.13
C VAL A 42 -5.27 -19.03 -17.91
N PRO A 43 -4.59 -19.74 -18.82
CA PRO A 43 -3.14 -19.93 -18.75
C PRO A 43 -2.39 -18.62 -19.07
N PRO A 44 -1.19 -18.42 -18.55
CA PRO A 44 -0.41 -19.33 -17.71
C PRO A 44 -0.70 -19.12 -16.22
N ALA A 45 -1.15 -20.18 -15.55
CA ALA A 45 -1.47 -20.16 -14.13
C ALA A 45 -0.27 -19.82 -13.23
N GLU A 46 0.93 -20.22 -13.65
CA GLU A 46 2.15 -19.96 -12.90
C GLU A 46 2.46 -18.46 -12.80
N SER A 47 2.30 -17.72 -13.91
CA SER A 47 2.50 -16.27 -13.91
C SER A 47 1.48 -15.57 -13.02
N LEU A 48 0.24 -16.05 -13.00
CA LEU A 48 -0.80 -15.49 -12.15
C LEU A 48 -0.51 -15.76 -10.67
N ALA A 49 -0.04 -16.95 -10.33
CA ALA A 49 0.35 -17.28 -8.97
C ALA A 49 1.50 -16.38 -8.49
N ALA A 50 2.48 -16.15 -9.34
CA ALA A 50 3.59 -15.24 -9.04
C ALA A 50 3.10 -13.80 -8.84
N THR A 51 2.18 -13.34 -9.69
CA THR A 51 1.59 -11.99 -9.58
C THR A 51 0.82 -11.84 -8.28
N LEU A 52 0.02 -12.83 -7.91
CA LEU A 52 -0.73 -12.81 -6.66
C LEU A 52 0.21 -12.74 -5.44
N ALA A 53 1.26 -13.55 -5.42
CA ALA A 53 2.23 -13.55 -4.33
C ALA A 53 2.90 -12.18 -4.20
N GLU A 54 3.25 -11.56 -5.31
CA GLU A 54 3.88 -10.23 -5.34
C GLU A 54 2.91 -9.15 -4.82
N VAL A 55 1.67 -9.18 -5.26
CA VAL A 55 0.66 -8.20 -4.83
C VAL A 55 0.35 -8.35 -3.35
N GLU A 56 0.25 -9.57 -2.84
CA GLU A 56 0.02 -9.80 -1.41
C GLU A 56 1.19 -9.29 -0.57
N ARG A 57 2.42 -9.45 -1.06
CA ARG A 57 3.59 -8.91 -0.40
C ARG A 57 3.58 -7.37 -0.38
N VAL A 58 3.19 -6.75 -1.49
CA VAL A 58 3.06 -5.28 -1.57
C VAL A 58 2.03 -4.78 -0.57
N LEU A 59 0.88 -5.44 -0.47
CA LEU A 59 -0.16 -5.07 0.50
C LEU A 59 0.33 -5.20 1.94
N GLU A 60 1.08 -6.24 2.24
CA GLU A 60 1.69 -6.41 3.56
C GLU A 60 2.67 -5.28 3.87
N ASP A 61 3.53 -4.93 2.92
CA ASP A 61 4.50 -3.85 3.07
C ASP A 61 3.80 -2.49 3.24
N ILE A 62 2.72 -2.24 2.52
CA ILE A 62 1.90 -1.04 2.71
C ILE A 62 1.37 -0.97 4.14
N GLY A 63 0.88 -2.09 4.67
CA GLY A 63 0.41 -2.17 6.06
C GLY A 63 1.49 -1.79 7.07
N LYS A 64 2.72 -2.25 6.87
CA LYS A 64 3.86 -1.92 7.71
C LYS A 64 4.19 -0.43 7.68
N VAL A 65 4.17 0.17 6.49
CA VAL A 65 4.40 1.60 6.32
C VAL A 65 3.29 2.43 6.96
N GLU A 66 2.05 1.99 6.86
CA GLU A 66 0.92 2.66 7.51
C GLU A 66 1.07 2.68 9.03
N VAL A 67 1.53 1.58 9.62
CA VAL A 67 1.81 1.51 11.06
C VAL A 67 2.92 2.49 11.43
N ALA A 68 4.00 2.55 10.67
CA ALA A 68 5.10 3.48 10.90
C ALA A 68 4.63 4.94 10.83
N ILE A 69 3.76 5.27 9.88
CA ILE A 69 3.17 6.61 9.75
C ILE A 69 2.31 6.94 10.97
N ALA A 70 1.51 5.98 11.44
CA ALA A 70 0.68 6.18 12.64
C ALA A 70 1.54 6.45 13.87
N GLU A 71 2.66 5.75 14.01
CA GLU A 71 3.61 5.99 15.10
C GLU A 71 4.25 7.38 15.02
N MET A 72 4.62 7.81 13.81
CA MET A 72 5.14 9.17 13.60
C MET A 72 4.11 10.23 13.95
N LYS A 73 2.87 10.03 13.55
CA LYS A 73 1.78 10.93 13.91
C LYS A 73 1.59 11.03 15.41
N ALA A 74 1.59 9.91 16.11
CA ALA A 74 1.45 9.87 17.55
C ALA A 74 2.58 10.65 18.25
N ALA A 75 3.78 10.66 17.67
CA ALA A 75 4.92 11.39 18.22
C ALA A 75 4.85 12.90 17.93
N LEU A 76 4.19 13.31 16.83
CA LEU A 76 4.18 14.70 16.37
C LEU A 76 2.90 15.48 16.71
N TRP A 77 1.81 14.79 16.92
CA TRP A 77 0.50 15.38 17.25
C TRP A 77 0.16 15.20 18.77
#